data_2f0551d0b9ef72864e7aa3d938251453
#
_entry.id   2f0551d0b9ef72864e7aa3d938251453
#
_cell.length_a   1.000
_cell.length_b   1.000
_cell.length_c   1.000
_cell.angle_alpha   90.00
_cell.angle_beta   90.00
_cell.angle_gamma   90.00
#
_symmetry.space_group_name_H-M   'P 1'
#
loop_
_entity.id
_entity.type
_entity.pdbx_description
1 polymer ?
#
loop_
_entity_poly.entity_id
_entity_poly.type
_entity_poly.pdbx_seq_one_letter_code
_entity_poly.pdbx_strand_id
1 'polypeptide(L)'
;MEEAPRGSGLGWFGQMSLVVSLLSCAAAAGAQGAPAAVPHVDAASLTGEWYEVASTGTWWHRHCRADTRYLFDQPGPTGWRATSACTTPRGLEVHRGRLRTGRAGDGRLSIRFTPRLFAWLAATWSDFWVLATGDDGSWMLVGDNRRERLLIVSRTVTLDEAAIARALAAARQQGYVIDRLALVPQTAGATGVVLPR
;
A
#
# COMPACT_ATOMS: atom_id res chain seq x y z
N MET A 1 87.56 21.08 48.05
CA MET A 1 87.89 20.22 46.89
C MET A 1 86.53 19.72 46.40
N GLU A 2 86.04 20.45 45.46
CA GLU A 2 86.02 20.06 44.03
C GLU A 2 84.92 19.03 43.75
N GLU A 3 84.04 19.09 42.84
CA GLU A 3 83.81 19.93 41.62
C GLU A 3 82.40 19.63 41.11
N ALA A 4 81.77 20.59 40.59
CA ALA A 4 80.63 20.29 39.74
C ALA A 4 81.10 19.79 38.38
N PRO A 5 80.32 19.13 37.64
CA PRO A 5 79.77 19.76 36.45
C PRO A 5 78.34 19.31 36.02
N ARG A 6 77.64 20.26 35.46
CA ARG A 6 77.06 20.35 34.11
C ARG A 6 76.35 19.07 33.64
N GLY A 7 75.17 19.16 33.23
CA GLY A 7 74.64 19.87 32.12
C GLY A 7 73.48 19.17 31.51
N SER A 8 72.88 19.89 30.65
CA SER A 8 72.00 19.52 29.54
C SER A 8 70.57 19.09 29.86
N GLY A 9 69.78 19.93 29.65
CA GLY A 9 68.62 20.25 28.90
C GLY A 9 68.29 19.29 27.79
N LEU A 10 67.12 18.74 27.84
CA LEU A 10 66.41 18.19 26.66
C LEU A 10 64.92 18.34 26.93
N GLY A 11 64.30 19.21 26.26
CA GLY A 11 63.56 18.96 25.07
C GLY A 11 62.22 18.36 25.41
N TRP A 12 61.25 19.23 25.77
CA TRP A 12 59.87 18.83 25.88
C TRP A 12 59.29 18.83 24.47
N PHE A 13 59.29 17.68 23.79
CA PHE A 13 58.50 17.47 22.60
C PHE A 13 57.07 17.23 23.00
N GLY A 14 56.24 18.27 22.82
CA GLY A 14 54.82 18.12 22.91
C GLY A 14 54.30 17.22 21.81
N GLN A 15 53.80 16.06 22.18
CA GLN A 15 52.99 15.21 21.32
C GLN A 15 51.57 15.82 21.28
N MET A 16 51.31 16.58 20.23
CA MET A 16 49.97 16.95 19.85
C MET A 16 49.26 15.70 19.30
N SER A 17 48.50 15.02 20.16
CA SER A 17 47.56 13.99 19.74
C SER A 17 46.40 14.60 19.01
N LEU A 18 46.39 14.52 17.73
CA LEU A 18 45.25 14.85 16.85
C LEU A 18 44.15 13.78 17.09
N VAL A 19 43.22 14.09 17.95
CA VAL A 19 41.99 13.30 18.08
C VAL A 19 41.11 13.60 16.89
N VAL A 20 41.20 12.80 15.84
CA VAL A 20 40.25 12.81 14.73
C VAL A 20 38.95 12.18 15.23
N SER A 21 38.01 12.99 15.66
CA SER A 21 36.65 12.58 15.93
C SER A 21 35.96 12.24 14.61
N LEU A 22 35.97 10.97 14.24
CA LEU A 22 35.09 10.45 13.19
C LEU A 22 33.64 10.54 13.71
N LEU A 23 32.94 11.59 13.34
CA LEU A 23 31.47 11.62 13.44
C LEU A 23 30.92 10.57 12.48
N SER A 24 30.68 9.38 13.00
CA SER A 24 29.87 8.36 12.33
C SER A 24 28.45 8.89 12.28
N CYS A 25 28.04 9.51 11.17
CA CYS A 25 26.63 9.65 10.81
C CYS A 25 26.08 8.23 10.55
N ALA A 26 25.70 7.54 11.61
CA ALA A 26 24.83 6.39 11.49
C ALA A 26 23.49 6.93 10.98
N ALA A 27 23.24 6.81 9.67
CA ALA A 27 21.92 6.96 9.13
C ALA A 27 21.03 5.95 9.85
N ALA A 28 20.23 6.45 10.79
CA ALA A 28 19.18 5.66 11.40
C ALA A 28 18.24 5.22 10.26
N ALA A 29 18.44 4.02 9.75
CA ALA A 29 17.43 3.31 9.01
C ALA A 29 16.28 3.11 10.00
N GLY A 30 15.39 4.10 10.07
CA GLY A 30 14.21 4.05 10.90
C GLY A 30 13.44 2.81 10.51
N ALA A 31 13.25 1.88 11.44
CA ALA A 31 12.35 0.76 11.26
C ALA A 31 10.99 1.35 10.86
N GLN A 32 10.66 1.26 9.59
CA GLN A 32 9.37 1.75 9.09
C GLN A 32 8.29 0.96 9.81
N GLY A 33 7.52 1.64 10.66
CA GLY A 33 6.37 1.05 11.34
C GLY A 33 5.43 0.37 10.34
N ALA A 34 4.48 -0.42 10.83
CA ALA A 34 3.45 -1.00 9.95
C ALA A 34 2.74 0.11 9.16
N PRO A 35 2.28 -0.16 7.92
CA PRO A 35 1.49 0.81 7.17
C PRO A 35 0.29 1.27 8.00
N ALA A 36 -0.07 2.53 7.87
CA ALA A 36 -1.20 3.11 8.56
C ALA A 36 -2.39 3.23 7.61
N ALA A 37 -3.48 2.54 7.92
CA ALA A 37 -4.76 2.79 7.25
C ALA A 37 -5.31 4.16 7.68
N VAL A 38 -6.11 4.78 6.84
CA VAL A 38 -6.81 6.02 7.21
C VAL A 38 -7.65 5.80 8.48
N PRO A 39 -7.73 6.81 9.36
CA PRO A 39 -8.38 6.65 10.67
C PRO A 39 -9.88 6.40 10.57
N HIS A 40 -10.49 6.83 9.48
CA HIS A 40 -11.93 6.65 9.24
C HIS A 40 -12.22 6.45 7.76
N VAL A 41 -13.08 5.48 7.47
CA VAL A 41 -13.70 5.28 6.15
C VAL A 41 -15.21 5.24 6.34
N ASP A 42 -15.89 6.18 5.70
CA ASP A 42 -17.34 6.10 5.63
C ASP A 42 -17.75 4.87 4.80
N ALA A 43 -18.40 3.93 5.47
CA ALA A 43 -18.86 2.71 4.82
C ALA A 43 -19.79 2.99 3.62
N ALA A 44 -20.65 4.03 3.70
CA ALA A 44 -21.51 4.41 2.58
C ALA A 44 -20.71 4.84 1.36
N SER A 45 -19.56 5.52 1.57
CA SER A 45 -18.68 5.96 0.49
C SER A 45 -18.00 4.81 -0.27
N LEU A 46 -17.92 3.62 0.32
CA LEU A 46 -17.37 2.44 -0.36
C LEU A 46 -18.36 1.83 -1.37
N THR A 47 -19.66 2.04 -1.18
CA THR A 47 -20.71 1.42 -2.01
C THR A 47 -20.58 1.83 -3.47
N GLY A 48 -20.84 0.89 -4.37
CA GLY A 48 -20.82 1.10 -5.81
C GLY A 48 -19.56 0.57 -6.48
N GLU A 49 -19.34 1.03 -7.70
CA GLU A 49 -18.28 0.54 -8.59
C GLU A 49 -16.97 1.31 -8.39
N TRP A 50 -15.87 0.55 -8.47
CA TRP A 50 -14.49 1.04 -8.40
C TRP A 50 -13.66 0.37 -9.48
N TYR A 51 -12.97 1.16 -10.28
CA TYR A 51 -12.06 0.71 -11.34
C TYR A 51 -10.63 0.62 -10.81
N GLU A 52 -9.95 -0.49 -11.05
CA GLU A 52 -8.53 -0.63 -10.71
C GLU A 52 -7.68 0.08 -11.77
N VAL A 53 -7.15 1.25 -11.41
CA VAL A 53 -6.34 2.10 -12.32
C VAL A 53 -4.91 1.60 -12.40
N ALA A 54 -4.35 1.19 -11.26
CA ALA A 54 -3.01 0.63 -11.18
C ALA A 54 -2.93 -0.45 -10.10
N SER A 55 -2.06 -1.43 -10.28
CA SER A 55 -1.93 -2.57 -9.37
C SER A 55 -0.55 -3.20 -9.42
N THR A 56 -0.09 -3.73 -8.29
CA THR A 56 1.04 -4.68 -8.24
C THR A 56 0.61 -6.11 -8.58
N GLY A 57 -0.67 -6.32 -8.86
CA GLY A 57 -1.29 -7.61 -9.08
C GLY A 57 -1.84 -8.23 -7.79
N THR A 58 -2.90 -9.01 -7.95
CA THR A 58 -3.52 -9.80 -6.89
C THR A 58 -3.70 -11.24 -7.35
N TRP A 59 -3.72 -12.19 -6.42
CA TRP A 59 -3.84 -13.61 -6.80
C TRP A 59 -5.17 -13.94 -7.50
N TRP A 60 -6.24 -13.20 -7.17
CA TRP A 60 -7.56 -13.38 -7.80
C TRP A 60 -7.67 -12.71 -9.17
N HIS A 61 -6.73 -11.83 -9.54
CA HIS A 61 -6.64 -11.18 -10.84
C HIS A 61 -5.47 -11.66 -11.70
N ARG A 62 -4.83 -12.79 -11.34
CA ARG A 62 -3.65 -13.29 -12.07
C ARG A 62 -3.89 -13.57 -13.55
N HIS A 63 -5.13 -13.80 -13.95
CA HIS A 63 -5.51 -14.02 -15.34
C HIS A 63 -6.06 -12.76 -16.03
N CYS A 64 -6.30 -11.70 -15.30
CA CYS A 64 -6.82 -10.45 -15.82
C CYS A 64 -5.85 -9.79 -16.80
N ARG A 65 -6.39 -9.19 -17.84
CA ARG A 65 -5.65 -8.43 -18.84
C ARG A 65 -6.09 -6.97 -18.89
N ALA A 66 -7.37 -6.70 -18.59
CA ALA A 66 -7.97 -5.38 -18.64
C ALA A 66 -9.24 -5.31 -17.79
N ASP A 67 -9.77 -4.12 -17.66
CA ASP A 67 -11.11 -3.81 -17.13
C ASP A 67 -11.35 -4.35 -15.72
N THR A 68 -10.29 -4.40 -14.91
CA THR A 68 -10.41 -4.85 -13.53
C THR A 68 -11.20 -3.84 -12.72
N ARG A 69 -12.21 -4.33 -12.02
CA ARG A 69 -13.09 -3.49 -11.19
C ARG A 69 -13.67 -4.26 -10.02
N TYR A 70 -14.16 -3.50 -9.06
CA TYR A 70 -14.85 -3.98 -7.87
C TYR A 70 -16.24 -3.34 -7.79
N LEU A 71 -17.20 -4.11 -7.31
CA LEU A 71 -18.50 -3.62 -6.88
C LEU A 71 -18.68 -3.98 -5.41
N PHE A 72 -18.90 -2.98 -4.58
CA PHE A 72 -19.26 -3.17 -3.18
C PHE A 72 -20.74 -2.83 -3.01
N ASP A 73 -21.53 -3.83 -2.60
CA ASP A 73 -22.94 -3.63 -2.26
C ASP A 73 -23.06 -3.06 -0.85
N GLN A 74 -24.19 -2.45 -0.56
CA GLN A 74 -24.49 -2.03 0.81
C GLN A 74 -24.49 -3.22 1.78
N PRO A 75 -24.12 -3.00 3.07
CA PRO A 75 -24.11 -4.06 4.04
C PRO A 75 -25.52 -4.62 4.26
N GLY A 76 -25.64 -5.93 4.06
CA GLY A 76 -26.83 -6.67 4.44
C GLY A 76 -26.66 -7.36 5.81
N PRO A 77 -27.62 -8.19 6.22
CA PRO A 77 -27.55 -8.90 7.52
C PRO A 77 -26.28 -9.74 7.72
N THR A 78 -25.63 -10.13 6.62
CA THR A 78 -24.41 -10.96 6.62
C THR A 78 -23.14 -10.18 6.30
N GLY A 79 -23.18 -8.85 6.36
CA GLY A 79 -22.09 -7.94 6.03
C GLY A 79 -22.06 -7.54 4.55
N TRP A 80 -20.95 -6.97 4.09
CA TRP A 80 -20.77 -6.48 2.74
C TRP A 80 -20.54 -7.60 1.74
N ARG A 81 -21.16 -7.51 0.58
CA ARG A 81 -20.78 -8.30 -0.59
C ARG A 81 -19.76 -7.51 -1.40
N ALA A 82 -18.79 -8.24 -1.94
CA ALA A 82 -17.81 -7.73 -2.88
C ALA A 82 -17.87 -8.56 -4.15
N THR A 83 -18.00 -7.91 -5.29
CA THR A 83 -17.85 -8.56 -6.58
C THR A 83 -16.66 -7.93 -7.27
N SER A 84 -15.77 -8.76 -7.83
CA SER A 84 -14.69 -8.30 -8.66
C SER A 84 -14.84 -8.90 -10.04
N ALA A 85 -14.52 -8.15 -11.07
CA ALA A 85 -14.55 -8.62 -12.45
C ALA A 85 -13.40 -8.06 -13.25
N CYS A 86 -12.97 -8.80 -14.27
CA CYS A 86 -11.98 -8.35 -15.23
C CYS A 86 -12.13 -9.09 -16.58
N THR A 87 -11.52 -8.55 -17.61
CA THR A 87 -11.39 -9.17 -18.92
C THR A 87 -10.15 -10.07 -18.95
N THR A 88 -10.34 -11.34 -19.34
CA THR A 88 -9.28 -12.32 -19.56
C THR A 88 -9.26 -12.75 -21.02
N PRO A 89 -8.22 -13.49 -21.50
CA PRO A 89 -8.21 -14.06 -22.85
C PRO A 89 -9.38 -15.01 -23.13
N ARG A 90 -10.07 -15.50 -22.09
CA ARG A 90 -11.23 -16.41 -22.19
C ARG A 90 -12.57 -15.70 -22.03
N GLY A 91 -12.57 -14.37 -21.86
CA GLY A 91 -13.76 -13.55 -21.63
C GLY A 91 -13.82 -12.97 -20.23
N LEU A 92 -15.01 -12.56 -19.82
CA LEU A 92 -15.24 -11.95 -18.51
C LEU A 92 -15.06 -12.98 -17.39
N GLU A 93 -14.17 -12.67 -16.45
CA GLU A 93 -13.99 -13.43 -15.20
C GLU A 93 -14.63 -12.65 -14.05
N VAL A 94 -15.45 -13.30 -13.22
CA VAL A 94 -16.17 -12.68 -12.12
C VAL A 94 -15.93 -13.47 -10.83
N HIS A 95 -15.48 -12.79 -9.80
CA HIS A 95 -15.31 -13.33 -8.46
C HIS A 95 -16.33 -12.69 -7.50
N ARG A 96 -17.07 -13.52 -6.78
CA ARG A 96 -18.00 -13.08 -5.73
C ARG A 96 -17.42 -13.37 -4.37
N GLY A 97 -17.47 -12.38 -3.51
CA GLY A 97 -16.83 -12.43 -2.21
C GLY A 97 -17.51 -11.61 -1.15
N ARG A 98 -16.74 -11.31 -0.14
CA ARG A 98 -17.17 -10.54 1.03
C ARG A 98 -16.14 -9.49 1.37
N LEU A 99 -16.62 -8.35 1.90
CA LEU A 99 -15.81 -7.31 2.49
C LEU A 99 -16.16 -7.21 3.98
N ARG A 100 -15.15 -6.98 4.80
CA ARG A 100 -15.28 -6.63 6.23
C ARG A 100 -14.68 -5.26 6.46
N THR A 101 -15.33 -4.46 7.28
CA THR A 101 -14.77 -3.21 7.81
C THR A 101 -14.00 -3.49 9.09
N GLY A 102 -13.03 -2.64 9.42
CA GLY A 102 -12.34 -2.65 10.69
C GLY A 102 -13.28 -2.41 11.87
N ARG A 103 -12.84 -2.75 13.09
CA ARG A 103 -13.67 -2.65 14.30
C ARG A 103 -14.14 -1.24 14.62
N ALA A 104 -13.33 -0.24 14.30
CA ALA A 104 -13.57 1.17 14.61
C ALA A 104 -14.08 1.98 13.40
N GLY A 105 -14.44 1.33 12.28
CA GLY A 105 -14.73 2.05 11.04
C GLY A 105 -13.49 2.68 10.42
N ASP A 106 -12.29 2.22 10.81
CA ASP A 106 -11.03 2.64 10.21
C ASP A 106 -10.85 2.00 8.81
N GLY A 107 -9.84 2.45 8.09
CA GLY A 107 -9.53 1.95 6.74
C GLY A 107 -8.99 0.52 6.69
N ARG A 108 -8.93 -0.23 7.79
CA ARG A 108 -8.45 -1.61 7.83
C ARG A 108 -9.54 -2.58 7.36
N LEU A 109 -9.79 -2.56 6.08
CA LEU A 109 -10.73 -3.48 5.46
C LEU A 109 -10.07 -4.83 5.20
N SER A 110 -10.90 -5.87 5.04
CA SER A 110 -10.46 -7.19 4.57
C SER A 110 -11.42 -7.70 3.52
N ILE A 111 -10.88 -8.30 2.46
CA ILE A 111 -11.65 -8.82 1.35
C ILE A 111 -11.39 -10.32 1.16
N ARG A 112 -12.39 -11.05 0.69
CA ARG A 112 -12.28 -12.48 0.42
C ARG A 112 -13.08 -12.88 -0.80
N PHE A 113 -12.41 -13.55 -1.76
CA PHE A 113 -12.99 -14.12 -2.96
C PHE A 113 -12.92 -15.66 -3.00
N THR A 114 -12.85 -16.30 -1.86
CA THR A 114 -12.73 -17.77 -1.74
C THR A 114 -14.09 -18.44 -1.81
N PRO A 115 -14.21 -19.61 -2.48
CA PRO A 115 -15.43 -20.41 -2.49
C PRO A 115 -15.96 -20.71 -1.07
N ARG A 116 -17.28 -20.83 -0.95
CA ARG A 116 -17.96 -21.06 0.36
C ARG A 116 -17.41 -22.24 1.13
N LEU A 117 -16.97 -23.29 0.42
CA LEU A 117 -16.41 -24.50 1.04
C LEU A 117 -15.20 -24.22 1.94
N PHE A 118 -14.40 -23.19 1.61
CA PHE A 118 -13.22 -22.79 2.38
C PHE A 118 -13.46 -21.52 3.22
N ALA A 119 -14.73 -21.08 3.32
CA ALA A 119 -15.08 -19.81 3.96
C ALA A 119 -14.83 -19.78 5.49
N TRP A 120 -14.67 -20.92 6.12
CA TRP A 120 -14.35 -21.07 7.54
C TRP A 120 -12.87 -20.80 7.86
N LEU A 121 -11.99 -20.88 6.84
CA LEU A 121 -10.56 -20.62 7.03
C LEU A 121 -10.30 -19.11 7.16
N ALA A 122 -9.78 -18.66 8.30
CA ALA A 122 -9.40 -17.27 8.53
C ALA A 122 -8.33 -16.78 7.52
N ALA A 123 -7.42 -17.68 7.11
CA ALA A 123 -6.35 -17.40 6.14
C ALA A 123 -6.84 -17.02 4.73
N THR A 124 -8.15 -17.16 4.43
CA THR A 124 -8.71 -16.77 3.13
C THR A 124 -9.03 -15.27 3.03
N TRP A 125 -8.95 -14.53 4.13
CA TRP A 125 -9.10 -13.09 4.14
C TRP A 125 -7.79 -12.42 3.75
N SER A 126 -7.88 -11.47 2.84
CA SER A 126 -6.78 -10.62 2.40
C SER A 126 -6.98 -9.21 2.92
N ASP A 127 -5.91 -8.58 3.38
CA ASP A 127 -5.95 -7.17 3.73
C ASP A 127 -6.34 -6.33 2.50
N PHE A 128 -7.19 -5.37 2.74
CA PHE A 128 -7.66 -4.38 1.77
C PHE A 128 -7.70 -3.03 2.50
N TRP A 129 -6.52 -2.58 2.96
CA TRP A 129 -6.40 -1.40 3.80
C TRP A 129 -6.43 -0.14 2.95
N VAL A 130 -7.34 0.75 3.23
CA VAL A 130 -7.37 2.08 2.63
C VAL A 130 -6.28 2.92 3.28
N LEU A 131 -5.25 3.26 2.52
CA LEU A 131 -4.05 3.96 2.98
C LEU A 131 -4.15 5.48 2.75
N ALA A 132 -4.87 5.87 1.70
CA ALA A 132 -5.19 7.26 1.37
C ALA A 132 -6.44 7.31 0.49
N THR A 133 -7.09 8.47 0.47
CA THR A 133 -8.24 8.76 -0.40
C THR A 133 -8.10 10.12 -1.04
N GLY A 134 -8.78 10.33 -2.17
CA GLY A 134 -9.04 11.68 -2.66
C GLY A 134 -9.94 12.47 -1.70
N ASP A 135 -9.79 13.79 -1.67
CA ASP A 135 -10.59 14.66 -0.80
C ASP A 135 -12.08 14.57 -1.10
N ASP A 136 -12.41 14.27 -2.34
CA ASP A 136 -13.79 14.07 -2.86
C ASP A 136 -14.24 12.60 -2.80
N GLY A 137 -13.40 11.70 -2.31
CA GLY A 137 -13.68 10.25 -2.29
C GLY A 137 -13.68 9.59 -3.67
N SER A 138 -13.16 10.24 -4.71
CA SER A 138 -13.16 9.72 -6.08
C SER A 138 -12.15 8.62 -6.32
N TRP A 139 -11.13 8.50 -5.48
CA TRP A 139 -10.11 7.45 -5.57
C TRP A 139 -9.64 7.00 -4.19
N MET A 140 -9.08 5.79 -4.14
CA MET A 140 -8.44 5.23 -2.96
C MET A 140 -7.12 4.56 -3.34
N LEU A 141 -6.12 4.72 -2.47
CA LEU A 141 -4.92 3.89 -2.42
C LEU A 141 -5.19 2.75 -1.45
N VAL A 142 -5.05 1.53 -1.92
CA VAL A 142 -5.30 0.32 -1.13
C VAL A 142 -4.05 -0.52 -1.07
N GLY A 143 -3.74 -1.06 0.10
CA GLY A 143 -2.58 -1.92 0.30
C GLY A 143 -2.80 -2.99 1.36
N ASP A 144 -1.74 -3.66 1.76
CA ASP A 144 -1.72 -4.65 2.82
C ASP A 144 -0.67 -4.33 3.91
N ASN A 145 -0.76 -4.99 5.04
CA ASN A 145 0.14 -4.78 6.17
C ASN A 145 1.60 -5.18 5.91
N ARG A 146 1.85 -5.97 4.85
CA ARG A 146 3.19 -6.47 4.47
C ARG A 146 3.85 -5.66 3.37
N ARG A 147 3.15 -4.67 2.80
CA ARG A 147 3.61 -3.88 1.64
C ARG A 147 3.86 -4.71 0.38
N GLU A 148 3.19 -5.85 0.26
CA GLU A 148 3.33 -6.76 -0.88
C GLU A 148 2.38 -6.39 -2.02
N ARG A 149 1.22 -5.82 -1.67
CA ARG A 149 0.16 -5.47 -2.61
C ARG A 149 -0.19 -4.00 -2.50
N LEU A 150 -0.36 -3.38 -3.65
CA LEU A 150 -0.75 -2.00 -3.77
C LEU A 150 -1.68 -1.84 -4.96
N LEU A 151 -2.78 -1.13 -4.77
CA LEU A 151 -3.78 -0.84 -5.79
C LEU A 151 -4.17 0.63 -5.71
N ILE A 152 -4.39 1.24 -6.86
CA ILE A 152 -5.09 2.51 -6.98
C ILE A 152 -6.44 2.20 -7.62
N VAL A 153 -7.51 2.48 -6.91
CA VAL A 153 -8.87 2.32 -7.42
C VAL A 153 -9.57 3.67 -7.50
N SER A 154 -10.41 3.85 -8.51
CA SER A 154 -11.10 5.11 -8.79
C SER A 154 -12.57 4.87 -9.13
N ARG A 155 -13.39 5.90 -8.94
CA ARG A 155 -14.78 5.94 -9.40
C ARG A 155 -14.92 6.06 -10.92
N THR A 156 -13.85 6.44 -11.58
CA THR A 156 -13.78 6.60 -13.03
C THR A 156 -12.71 5.68 -13.62
N VAL A 157 -12.86 5.31 -14.88
CA VAL A 157 -11.92 4.44 -15.60
C VAL A 157 -10.54 5.04 -15.77
N THR A 158 -10.42 6.36 -15.63
CA THR A 158 -9.18 7.12 -15.66
C THR A 158 -9.05 7.97 -14.42
N LEU A 159 -7.83 8.26 -14.02
CA LEU A 159 -7.51 9.17 -12.94
C LEU A 159 -6.52 10.20 -13.46
N ASP A 160 -6.67 11.46 -13.04
CA ASP A 160 -5.76 12.52 -13.45
C ASP A 160 -4.35 12.33 -12.87
N GLU A 161 -3.35 12.91 -13.53
CA GLU A 161 -1.95 12.76 -13.13
C GLU A 161 -1.66 13.29 -11.73
N ALA A 162 -2.35 14.33 -11.29
CA ALA A 162 -2.16 14.91 -9.97
C ALA A 162 -2.67 13.96 -8.88
N ALA A 163 -3.81 13.30 -9.11
CA ALA A 163 -4.35 12.30 -8.20
C ALA A 163 -3.45 11.05 -8.14
N ILE A 164 -2.94 10.58 -9.29
CA ILE A 164 -1.96 9.50 -9.35
C ILE A 164 -0.70 9.88 -8.57
N ALA A 165 -0.18 11.09 -8.78
CA ALA A 165 1.01 11.57 -8.07
C ALA A 165 0.80 11.61 -6.54
N ARG A 166 -0.38 12.06 -6.06
CA ARG A 166 -0.73 12.04 -4.64
C ARG A 166 -0.79 10.60 -4.08
N ALA A 167 -1.43 9.68 -4.81
CA ALA A 167 -1.49 8.28 -4.40
C ALA A 167 -0.10 7.64 -4.30
N LEU A 168 0.77 7.89 -5.29
CA LEU A 168 2.15 7.39 -5.29
C LEU A 168 3.00 8.01 -4.17
N ALA A 169 2.82 9.29 -3.87
CA ALA A 169 3.50 9.95 -2.75
C ALA A 169 3.08 9.32 -1.41
N ALA A 170 1.78 9.09 -1.20
CA ALA A 170 1.28 8.41 -0.02
C ALA A 170 1.82 6.97 0.11
N ALA A 171 1.91 6.24 -1.01
CA ALA A 171 2.48 4.89 -1.02
C ALA A 171 3.96 4.90 -0.58
N ARG A 172 4.77 5.81 -1.13
CA ARG A 172 6.20 5.96 -0.76
C ARG A 172 6.36 6.33 0.71
N GLN A 173 5.57 7.28 1.22
CA GLN A 173 5.59 7.70 2.62
C GLN A 173 5.34 6.53 3.57
N GLN A 174 4.53 5.57 3.15
CA GLN A 174 4.23 4.37 3.91
C GLN A 174 5.17 3.19 3.60
N GLY A 175 6.23 3.42 2.80
CA GLY A 175 7.27 2.44 2.53
C GLY A 175 6.91 1.37 1.50
N TYR A 176 5.90 1.59 0.66
CA TYR A 176 5.61 0.68 -0.45
C TYR A 176 6.60 0.87 -1.59
N VAL A 177 7.02 -0.24 -2.18
CA VAL A 177 7.81 -0.26 -3.43
C VAL A 177 6.84 -0.07 -4.59
N ILE A 178 6.94 1.07 -5.27
CA ILE A 178 6.02 1.43 -6.36
C ILE A 178 6.48 0.96 -7.74
N ASP A 179 7.73 0.52 -7.88
CA ASP A 179 8.32 0.11 -9.18
C ASP A 179 7.59 -1.08 -9.82
N ARG A 180 6.87 -1.85 -9.01
CA ARG A 180 6.06 -2.98 -9.44
C ARG A 180 4.61 -2.61 -9.77
N LEU A 181 4.22 -1.34 -9.54
CA LEU A 181 2.88 -0.87 -9.81
C LEU A 181 2.71 -0.63 -11.31
N ALA A 182 1.84 -1.37 -11.95
CA ALA A 182 1.54 -1.26 -13.36
C ALA A 182 0.13 -0.69 -13.57
N LEU A 183 -0.04 0.11 -14.62
CA LEU A 183 -1.36 0.56 -15.04
C LEU A 183 -2.19 -0.63 -15.50
N VAL A 184 -3.46 -0.63 -15.11
CA VAL A 184 -4.44 -1.62 -15.54
C VAL A 184 -5.21 -1.05 -16.73
N PRO A 185 -5.11 -1.64 -17.92
CA PRO A 185 -5.84 -1.15 -19.09
C PRO A 185 -7.36 -1.16 -18.82
N GLN A 186 -8.01 -0.04 -19.14
CA GLN A 186 -9.46 0.06 -19.13
C GLN A 186 -9.92 0.29 -20.58
N THR A 187 -10.71 -0.62 -21.12
CA THR A 187 -11.22 -0.51 -22.48
C THR A 187 -12.54 0.27 -22.48
N ALA A 188 -12.82 0.98 -23.56
CA ALA A 188 -14.04 1.79 -23.67
C ALA A 188 -15.35 0.97 -23.53
N GLY A 189 -15.27 -0.34 -23.62
CA GLY A 189 -16.41 -1.26 -23.45
C GLY A 189 -16.70 -1.68 -22.01
N ALA A 190 -15.79 -1.39 -21.07
CA ALA A 190 -15.92 -1.84 -19.67
C ALA A 190 -17.11 -1.18 -18.96
N THR A 191 -17.48 0.02 -19.35
CA THR A 191 -18.60 0.79 -18.75
C THR A 191 -19.99 0.19 -19.05
N GLY A 192 -20.11 -0.71 -20.01
CA GLY A 192 -21.38 -1.35 -20.39
C GLY A 192 -21.65 -2.70 -19.73
N VAL A 193 -20.66 -3.30 -19.05
CA VAL A 193 -20.85 -4.61 -18.42
C VAL A 193 -21.41 -4.41 -17.01
N VAL A 194 -22.71 -4.64 -16.86
CA VAL A 194 -23.37 -4.67 -15.55
C VAL A 194 -22.84 -5.87 -14.77
N LEU A 195 -22.23 -5.61 -13.61
CA LEU A 195 -21.82 -6.70 -12.72
C LEU A 195 -23.07 -7.41 -12.18
N PRO A 196 -23.15 -8.75 -12.28
CA PRO A 196 -24.29 -9.49 -11.76
C PRO A 196 -24.35 -9.33 -10.23
N ARG A 197 -25.49 -8.84 -9.75
CA ARG A 197 -25.81 -8.64 -8.33
C ARG A 197 -26.00 -9.95 -7.58
#